data_f4ed21effb05c7f71a5de2433b6e61ee
#
_entry.id   f4ed21effb05c7f71a5de2433b6e61ee
#
_cell.length_a   1.000
_cell.length_b   1.000
_cell.length_c   1.000
_cell.angle_alpha   90.00
_cell.angle_beta   90.00
_cell.angle_gamma   90.00
#
_symmetry.space_group_name_H-M   'P 1'
#
loop_
_entity.id
_entity.type
_entity.pdbx_description
1 polymer ?
#
loop_
_entity_poly.entity_id
_entity_poly.type
_entity_poly.pdbx_seq_one_letter_code
_entity_poly.pdbx_strand_id
1 'polypeptide(L)'
;MKPTPSQPAGSIRLFDLNVRPVTLKQAVDLLAAWITERHSRGGVVVTPNVDHIVRMEKAAPEFRESYASAEFIFADGMPVVWASRLLGRPLPERVTGADLFVALCNEATGRNWRVSVIGGIPGTEKTLEDRFRDYYPGIDIQVHCPSMSFDPLGPEGQAAADLQRARAPHLLFVCLGMPKQEVWSLHYGPTLPGSLILCVGAAMEFGIGLQRRAPRFVQKAGMEWAWRLLSNPKRFWRRYLVDDPRFARMCWREWRQNARP
;
A
#
# COMPACT_ATOMS: atom_id res chain seq x y z
N MET A 1 31.03 3.29 -4.83
CA MET A 1 29.68 3.73 -5.27
C MET A 1 28.92 2.49 -5.72
N LYS A 2 27.87 2.07 -4.98
CA LYS A 2 26.96 1.02 -5.49
C LYS A 2 26.21 1.60 -6.71
N PRO A 3 26.00 0.86 -7.79
CA PRO A 3 25.23 1.35 -8.93
C PRO A 3 23.80 1.70 -8.44
N THR A 4 23.35 2.90 -8.77
CA THR A 4 21.97 3.31 -8.56
C THR A 4 21.08 2.33 -9.34
N PRO A 5 20.04 1.72 -8.72
CA PRO A 5 19.14 0.82 -9.44
C PRO A 5 18.59 1.54 -10.66
N SER A 6 18.59 0.88 -11.80
CA SER A 6 18.02 1.43 -13.04
C SER A 6 16.56 1.80 -12.79
N GLN A 7 16.19 3.02 -13.14
CA GLN A 7 14.81 3.51 -12.98
C GLN A 7 13.89 2.69 -13.88
N PRO A 8 12.84 2.02 -13.35
CA PRO A 8 11.90 1.28 -14.17
C PRO A 8 11.24 2.20 -15.21
N ALA A 9 11.07 1.71 -16.43
CA ALA A 9 10.43 2.48 -17.51
C ALA A 9 9.09 3.06 -17.05
N GLY A 10 8.87 4.36 -17.30
CA GLY A 10 7.64 5.06 -16.92
C GLY A 10 7.48 5.36 -15.41
N SER A 11 8.54 5.36 -14.62
CA SER A 11 8.53 5.83 -13.23
C SER A 11 9.23 7.18 -13.08
N ILE A 12 8.89 7.91 -12.03
CA ILE A 12 9.57 9.14 -11.59
C ILE A 12 10.22 8.92 -10.23
N ARG A 13 11.40 9.49 -10.00
CA ARG A 13 12.08 9.37 -8.70
C ARG A 13 11.59 10.46 -7.76
N LEU A 14 11.03 10.07 -6.60
CA LEU A 14 10.58 10.96 -5.52
C LEU A 14 11.00 10.34 -4.18
N PHE A 15 11.72 11.07 -3.33
CA PHE A 15 12.14 10.62 -2.00
C PHE A 15 12.82 9.24 -2.01
N ASP A 16 13.74 9.03 -2.96
CA ASP A 16 14.44 7.76 -3.22
C ASP A 16 13.56 6.58 -3.66
N LEU A 17 12.30 6.83 -4.02
CA LEU A 17 11.36 5.84 -4.52
C LEU A 17 11.08 6.06 -6.02
N ASN A 18 10.92 4.96 -6.77
CA ASN A 18 10.51 4.96 -8.17
C ASN A 18 8.98 4.90 -8.27
N VAL A 19 8.33 6.05 -8.20
CA VAL A 19 6.86 6.18 -8.18
C VAL A 19 6.29 6.14 -9.59
N ARG A 20 5.20 5.39 -9.81
CA ARG A 20 4.47 5.36 -11.09
C ARG A 20 3.56 6.58 -11.21
N PRO A 21 3.78 7.47 -12.21
CA PRO A 21 2.96 8.65 -12.42
C PRO A 21 1.69 8.33 -13.23
N VAL A 22 0.76 7.61 -12.60
CA VAL A 22 -0.46 7.11 -13.24
C VAL A 22 -1.70 7.56 -12.47
N THR A 23 -2.86 7.58 -13.15
CA THR A 23 -4.17 7.75 -12.52
C THR A 23 -4.60 6.46 -11.81
N LEU A 24 -5.62 6.54 -10.94
CA LEU A 24 -6.17 5.36 -10.29
C LEU A 24 -6.63 4.31 -11.31
N LYS A 25 -7.33 4.76 -12.37
CA LYS A 25 -7.77 3.86 -13.43
C LYS A 25 -6.58 3.15 -14.10
N GLN A 26 -5.55 3.90 -14.48
CA GLN A 26 -4.35 3.34 -15.10
C GLN A 26 -3.60 2.39 -14.15
N ALA A 27 -3.57 2.71 -12.84
CA ALA A 27 -2.99 1.82 -11.85
C ALA A 27 -3.75 0.48 -11.76
N VAL A 28 -5.09 0.53 -11.74
CA VAL A 28 -5.93 -0.69 -11.74
C VAL A 28 -5.71 -1.50 -13.02
N ASP A 29 -5.72 -0.86 -14.20
CA ASP A 29 -5.48 -1.51 -15.48
C ASP A 29 -4.10 -2.19 -15.51
N LEU A 30 -3.05 -1.50 -15.01
CA LEU A 30 -1.69 -2.02 -14.92
C LEU A 30 -1.58 -3.23 -13.99
N LEU A 31 -2.21 -3.17 -12.83
CA LEU A 31 -2.21 -4.26 -11.85
C LEU A 31 -3.02 -5.46 -12.34
N ALA A 32 -4.14 -5.22 -13.02
CA ALA A 32 -4.95 -6.26 -13.65
C ALA A 32 -4.21 -6.98 -14.79
N ALA A 33 -3.46 -6.23 -15.60
CA ALA A 33 -2.60 -6.81 -16.63
C ALA A 33 -1.52 -7.69 -16.01
N TRP A 34 -0.83 -7.21 -14.98
CA TRP A 34 0.19 -7.97 -14.26
C TRP A 34 -0.34 -9.30 -13.72
N ILE A 35 -1.54 -9.31 -13.10
CA ILE A 35 -2.17 -10.54 -12.60
C ILE A 35 -2.41 -11.55 -13.72
N THR A 36 -2.72 -11.07 -14.92
CA THR A 36 -3.03 -11.93 -16.10
C THR A 36 -1.78 -12.55 -16.71
N GLU A 37 -0.62 -11.92 -16.57
CA GLU A 37 0.66 -12.32 -17.20
C GLU A 37 1.35 -13.44 -16.44
N ARG A 38 0.86 -14.25 -15.65
CA ARG A 38 1.47 -15.41 -14.97
C ARG A 38 2.97 -15.26 -14.68
N HIS A 39 3.29 -14.62 -13.57
CA HIS A 39 4.68 -14.43 -13.13
C HIS A 39 5.18 -15.62 -12.31
N SER A 40 6.48 -15.95 -12.43
CA SER A 40 7.15 -17.00 -11.65
C SER A 40 7.39 -16.60 -10.18
N ARG A 41 7.17 -15.33 -9.84
CA ARG A 41 7.27 -14.75 -8.49
C ARG A 41 6.04 -13.88 -8.20
N GLY A 42 5.81 -13.54 -6.94
CA GLY A 42 4.81 -12.54 -6.60
C GLY A 42 5.33 -11.11 -6.77
N GLY A 43 4.43 -10.19 -7.10
CA GLY A 43 4.69 -8.76 -7.19
C GLY A 43 4.18 -8.02 -5.97
N VAL A 44 4.99 -7.13 -5.40
CA VAL A 44 4.60 -6.33 -4.23
C VAL A 44 4.25 -4.91 -4.65
N VAL A 45 3.11 -4.43 -4.15
CA VAL A 45 2.60 -3.08 -4.36
C VAL A 45 2.63 -2.33 -3.04
N VAL A 46 3.24 -1.16 -3.02
CA VAL A 46 3.23 -0.26 -1.86
C VAL A 46 2.66 1.10 -2.22
N THR A 47 1.96 1.71 -1.28
CA THR A 47 1.34 3.03 -1.45
C THR A 47 1.86 4.01 -0.40
N PRO A 48 3.13 4.50 -0.53
CA PRO A 48 3.71 5.39 0.45
C PRO A 48 2.94 6.72 0.54
N ASN A 49 2.61 7.09 1.76
CA ASN A 49 2.13 8.40 2.16
C ASN A 49 3.22 9.17 2.94
N VAL A 50 2.90 10.36 3.42
CA VAL A 50 3.84 11.19 4.19
C VAL A 50 4.46 10.44 5.38
N ASP A 51 3.65 9.72 6.16
CA ASP A 51 4.14 8.93 7.31
C ASP A 51 5.14 7.85 6.88
N HIS A 52 4.85 7.14 5.78
CA HIS A 52 5.78 6.14 5.22
C HIS A 52 7.11 6.80 4.81
N ILE A 53 7.05 7.92 4.07
CA ILE A 53 8.24 8.63 3.59
C ILE A 53 9.09 9.12 4.78
N VAL A 54 8.46 9.70 5.81
CA VAL A 54 9.16 10.18 7.02
C VAL A 54 9.76 9.03 7.83
N ARG A 55 9.06 7.91 7.95
CA ARG A 55 9.57 6.72 8.64
C ARG A 55 10.73 6.09 7.88
N MET A 56 10.66 6.06 6.56
CA MET A 56 11.73 5.56 5.69
C MET A 56 13.03 6.35 5.86
N GLU A 57 12.98 7.67 6.13
CA GLU A 57 14.19 8.46 6.40
C GLU A 57 15.00 7.93 7.58
N LYS A 58 14.33 7.33 8.58
CA LYS A 58 14.93 6.77 9.80
C LYS A 58 15.11 5.25 9.77
N ALA A 59 14.56 4.60 8.78
CA ALA A 59 14.60 3.14 8.66
C ALA A 59 16.02 2.63 8.34
N ALA A 60 16.29 1.39 8.69
CA ALA A 60 17.52 0.71 8.33
C ALA A 60 17.72 0.69 6.80
N PRO A 61 18.96 0.82 6.31
CA PRO A 61 19.23 0.83 4.86
C PRO A 61 18.64 -0.39 4.13
N GLU A 62 18.71 -1.56 4.73
CA GLU A 62 18.20 -2.82 4.18
C GLU A 62 16.69 -2.77 3.96
N PHE A 63 15.94 -2.20 4.90
CA PHE A 63 14.49 -2.03 4.77
C PHE A 63 14.16 -1.00 3.68
N ARG A 64 14.91 0.09 3.59
CA ARG A 64 14.72 1.11 2.52
C ARG A 64 14.98 0.54 1.13
N GLU A 65 16.07 -0.22 0.97
CA GLU A 65 16.42 -0.88 -0.29
C GLU A 65 15.32 -1.90 -0.67
N SER A 66 14.87 -2.71 0.29
CA SER A 66 13.79 -3.68 0.08
C SER A 66 12.48 -2.99 -0.29
N TYR A 67 12.10 -1.92 0.42
CA TYR A 67 10.88 -1.15 0.11
C TYR A 67 10.93 -0.53 -1.29
N ALA A 68 12.09 0.03 -1.67
CA ALA A 68 12.29 0.63 -2.99
C ALA A 68 12.31 -0.40 -4.14
N SER A 69 12.49 -1.70 -3.84
CA SER A 69 12.46 -2.81 -4.80
C SER A 69 11.05 -3.35 -5.07
N ALA A 70 10.01 -2.77 -4.44
CA ALA A 70 8.62 -3.15 -4.73
C ALA A 70 8.31 -3.02 -6.22
N GLU A 71 7.51 -3.95 -6.76
CA GLU A 71 7.15 -4.01 -8.19
C GLU A 71 6.41 -2.75 -8.65
N PHE A 72 5.50 -2.26 -7.79
CA PHE A 72 4.76 -1.03 -8.02
C PHE A 72 4.75 -0.14 -6.79
N ILE A 73 5.06 1.13 -7.00
CA ILE A 73 5.02 2.16 -5.96
C ILE A 73 4.10 3.28 -6.43
N PHE A 74 2.98 3.50 -5.71
CA PHE A 74 2.02 4.56 -6.01
C PHE A 74 1.96 5.56 -4.86
N ALA A 75 1.82 6.84 -5.16
CA ALA A 75 1.76 7.89 -4.14
C ALA A 75 0.38 7.98 -3.48
N ASP A 76 0.33 7.76 -2.17
CA ASP A 76 -0.87 7.92 -1.36
C ASP A 76 -0.88 9.28 -0.64
N GLY A 77 -1.88 10.07 -0.96
CA GLY A 77 -2.13 11.34 -0.29
C GLY A 77 -1.72 12.59 -1.06
N MET A 78 -2.56 13.61 -0.94
CA MET A 78 -2.38 14.89 -1.64
C MET A 78 -1.07 15.61 -1.32
N PRO A 79 -0.51 15.59 -0.08
CA PRO A 79 0.77 16.23 0.18
C PRO A 79 1.92 15.66 -0.67
N VAL A 80 1.91 14.35 -0.97
CA VAL A 80 2.92 13.72 -1.85
C VAL A 80 2.73 14.22 -3.30
N VAL A 81 1.48 14.34 -3.75
CA VAL A 81 1.17 14.89 -5.08
C VAL A 81 1.57 16.37 -5.19
N TRP A 82 1.34 17.17 -4.15
CA TRP A 82 1.79 18.57 -4.14
C TRP A 82 3.31 18.69 -4.15
N ALA A 83 4.00 17.86 -3.36
CA ALA A 83 5.46 17.79 -3.36
C ALA A 83 6.01 17.41 -4.74
N SER A 84 5.41 16.45 -5.43
CA SER A 84 5.83 16.04 -6.77
C SER A 84 5.78 17.19 -7.79
N ARG A 85 4.75 18.04 -7.69
CA ARG A 85 4.61 19.25 -8.54
C ARG A 85 5.68 20.29 -8.20
N LEU A 86 5.92 20.54 -6.90
CA LEU A 86 6.97 21.45 -6.44
C LEU A 86 8.37 21.02 -6.89
N LEU A 87 8.59 19.70 -6.96
CA LEU A 87 9.87 19.11 -7.39
C LEU A 87 10.02 19.00 -8.92
N GLY A 88 9.05 19.52 -9.70
CA GLY A 88 9.08 19.45 -11.16
C GLY A 88 8.83 18.06 -11.75
N ARG A 89 8.28 17.14 -10.98
CA ARG A 89 7.98 15.74 -11.35
C ARG A 89 6.51 15.43 -11.06
N PRO A 90 5.55 16.06 -11.77
CA PRO A 90 4.14 16.04 -11.40
C PRO A 90 3.53 14.64 -11.48
N LEU A 91 2.85 14.24 -10.42
CA LEU A 91 1.93 13.11 -10.42
C LEU A 91 0.55 13.57 -10.90
N PRO A 92 -0.15 12.78 -11.73
CA PRO A 92 -1.47 13.15 -12.25
C PRO A 92 -2.51 13.23 -11.13
N GLU A 93 -2.50 12.24 -10.21
CA GLU A 93 -3.35 12.19 -9.04
C GLU A 93 -2.74 11.33 -7.93
N ARG A 94 -3.40 11.28 -6.77
CA ARG A 94 -3.07 10.32 -5.72
C ARG A 94 -3.66 8.94 -6.04
N VAL A 95 -2.91 7.88 -5.79
CA VAL A 95 -3.39 6.50 -5.88
C VAL A 95 -3.29 5.88 -4.48
N THR A 96 -4.43 5.82 -3.76
CA THR A 96 -4.44 5.35 -2.38
C THR A 96 -4.64 3.86 -2.28
N GLY A 97 -4.07 3.23 -1.24
CA GLY A 97 -4.30 1.81 -0.95
C GLY A 97 -5.79 1.48 -0.80
N ALA A 98 -6.59 2.40 -0.21
CA ALA A 98 -8.03 2.20 -0.03
C ALA A 98 -8.82 2.27 -1.35
N ASP A 99 -8.44 3.15 -2.28
CA ASP A 99 -9.10 3.24 -3.59
C ASP A 99 -8.74 2.03 -4.46
N LEU A 100 -7.46 1.59 -4.43
CA LEU A 100 -7.01 0.37 -5.10
C LEU A 100 -7.71 -0.87 -4.55
N PHE A 101 -7.87 -0.98 -3.24
CA PHE A 101 -8.55 -2.09 -2.59
C PHE A 101 -9.97 -2.27 -3.14
N VAL A 102 -10.78 -1.19 -3.12
CA VAL A 102 -12.16 -1.23 -3.60
C VAL A 102 -12.22 -1.54 -5.10
N ALA A 103 -11.38 -0.87 -5.90
CA ALA A 103 -11.37 -1.08 -7.35
C ALA A 103 -10.98 -2.52 -7.72
N LEU A 104 -9.93 -3.07 -7.08
CA LEU A 104 -9.47 -4.43 -7.37
C LEU A 104 -10.39 -5.52 -6.83
N CYS A 105 -11.11 -5.30 -5.72
CA CYS A 105 -12.18 -6.21 -5.29
C CYS A 105 -13.31 -6.28 -6.33
N ASN A 106 -13.71 -5.15 -6.93
CA ASN A 106 -14.69 -5.13 -8.01
C ASN A 106 -14.18 -5.86 -9.28
N GLU A 107 -12.91 -5.63 -9.67
CA GLU A 107 -12.30 -6.37 -10.79
C GLU A 107 -12.25 -7.88 -10.51
N ALA A 108 -11.94 -8.27 -9.26
CA ALA A 108 -11.82 -9.67 -8.87
C ALA A 108 -13.12 -10.46 -9.07
N THR A 109 -14.29 -9.86 -8.77
CA THR A 109 -15.57 -10.51 -8.98
C THR A 109 -15.85 -10.78 -10.46
N GLY A 110 -15.55 -9.81 -11.33
CA GLY A 110 -15.74 -9.93 -12.79
C GLY A 110 -14.76 -10.88 -13.48
N ARG A 111 -13.62 -11.17 -12.84
CA ARG A 111 -12.54 -11.98 -13.42
C ARG A 111 -12.33 -13.32 -12.72
N ASN A 112 -13.15 -13.66 -11.74
CA ASN A 112 -13.06 -14.88 -10.92
C ASN A 112 -11.65 -15.02 -10.27
N TRP A 113 -11.06 -13.93 -9.78
CA TRP A 113 -9.79 -13.98 -9.08
C TRP A 113 -9.97 -14.51 -7.66
N ARG A 114 -9.05 -15.39 -7.26
CA ARG A 114 -8.92 -15.75 -5.84
C ARG A 114 -8.30 -14.59 -5.10
N VAL A 115 -9.04 -14.08 -4.11
CA VAL A 115 -8.61 -12.98 -3.25
C VAL A 115 -8.27 -13.52 -1.86
N SER A 116 -7.18 -13.07 -1.29
CA SER A 116 -6.84 -13.32 0.11
C SER A 116 -6.59 -12.00 0.83
N VAL A 117 -6.84 -12.02 2.13
CA VAL A 117 -6.52 -10.92 3.05
C VAL A 117 -5.75 -11.46 4.24
N ILE A 118 -4.65 -10.78 4.61
CA ILE A 118 -3.97 -10.96 5.89
C ILE A 118 -4.21 -9.72 6.72
N GLY A 119 -4.97 -9.84 7.80
CA GLY A 119 -5.34 -8.74 8.69
C GLY A 119 -6.70 -8.94 9.33
N GLY A 120 -7.10 -8.04 10.20
CA GLY A 120 -8.30 -8.17 11.00
C GLY A 120 -7.99 -8.57 12.45
N ILE A 121 -9.00 -8.96 13.18
CA ILE A 121 -8.91 -9.40 14.58
C ILE A 121 -9.03 -10.92 14.60
N PRO A 122 -8.14 -11.65 15.31
CA PRO A 122 -8.22 -13.10 15.43
C PRO A 122 -9.62 -13.60 15.82
N GLY A 123 -10.11 -14.62 15.11
CA GLY A 123 -11.43 -15.20 15.32
C GLY A 123 -12.58 -14.49 14.60
N THR A 124 -12.29 -13.44 13.79
CA THR A 124 -13.31 -12.74 13.00
C THR A 124 -13.29 -13.12 11.52
N GLU A 125 -12.48 -14.08 11.11
CA GLU A 125 -12.24 -14.47 9.71
C GLU A 125 -13.54 -14.69 8.94
N LYS A 126 -14.40 -15.59 9.48
CA LYS A 126 -15.70 -15.90 8.85
C LYS A 126 -16.60 -14.67 8.73
N THR A 127 -16.67 -13.86 9.79
CA THR A 127 -17.47 -12.63 9.79
C THR A 127 -16.99 -11.64 8.73
N LEU A 128 -15.68 -11.51 8.57
CA LEU A 128 -15.09 -10.66 7.55
C LEU A 128 -15.35 -11.21 6.14
N GLU A 129 -15.19 -12.52 5.93
CA GLU A 129 -15.49 -13.15 4.64
C GLU A 129 -16.97 -13.00 4.23
N ASP A 130 -17.90 -13.20 5.18
CA ASP A 130 -19.32 -13.01 4.92
C ASP A 130 -19.60 -11.54 4.53
N ARG A 131 -18.97 -10.59 5.23
CA ARG A 131 -19.08 -9.17 4.92
C ARG A 131 -18.44 -8.80 3.57
N PHE A 132 -17.34 -9.45 3.17
CA PHE A 132 -16.81 -9.30 1.82
C PHE A 132 -17.80 -9.75 0.76
N ARG A 133 -18.48 -10.88 0.96
CA ARG A 133 -19.49 -11.39 0.03
C ARG A 133 -20.72 -10.49 -0.07
N ASP A 134 -21.10 -9.82 1.03
CA ASP A 134 -22.18 -8.82 1.03
C ASP A 134 -21.81 -7.59 0.20
N TYR A 135 -20.56 -7.10 0.30
CA TYR A 135 -20.08 -5.92 -0.42
C TYR A 135 -19.67 -6.19 -1.87
N TYR A 136 -19.16 -7.39 -2.13
CA TYR A 136 -18.65 -7.85 -3.42
C TYR A 136 -19.24 -9.21 -3.78
N PRO A 137 -20.52 -9.27 -4.21
CA PRO A 137 -21.20 -10.53 -4.53
C PRO A 137 -20.41 -11.38 -5.54
N GLY A 138 -20.20 -12.66 -5.22
CA GLY A 138 -19.43 -13.58 -6.06
C GLY A 138 -17.91 -13.56 -5.88
N ILE A 139 -17.38 -12.76 -4.95
CA ILE A 139 -15.92 -12.75 -4.67
C ILE A 139 -15.48 -14.10 -4.05
N ASP A 140 -14.42 -14.68 -4.60
CA ASP A 140 -13.71 -15.81 -4.01
C ASP A 140 -12.68 -15.31 -2.99
N ILE A 141 -13.08 -15.22 -1.73
CA ILE A 141 -12.33 -14.57 -0.64
C ILE A 141 -11.93 -15.56 0.46
N GLN A 142 -10.70 -15.43 0.94
CA GLN A 142 -10.21 -16.04 2.16
C GLN A 142 -9.55 -14.98 3.04
N VAL A 143 -9.90 -14.93 4.32
CA VAL A 143 -9.32 -14.01 5.30
C VAL A 143 -8.50 -14.80 6.30
N HIS A 144 -7.30 -14.31 6.61
CA HIS A 144 -6.43 -14.79 7.67
C HIS A 144 -6.17 -13.65 8.66
N CYS A 145 -6.58 -13.81 9.91
CA CYS A 145 -6.41 -12.83 10.98
C CYS A 145 -5.27 -13.29 11.90
N PRO A 146 -4.04 -12.79 11.72
CA PRO A 146 -2.92 -13.16 12.58
C PRO A 146 -3.08 -12.59 13.98
N SER A 147 -2.29 -13.12 14.93
CA SER A 147 -2.30 -12.65 16.32
C SER A 147 -1.94 -11.17 16.44
N MET A 148 -2.35 -10.53 17.53
CA MET A 148 -2.00 -9.12 17.79
C MET A 148 -0.48 -8.93 17.97
N SER A 149 0.23 -9.99 18.38
CA SER A 149 1.69 -10.05 18.51
C SER A 149 2.42 -10.49 17.24
N PHE A 150 1.73 -10.57 16.11
CA PHE A 150 2.26 -11.04 14.84
C PHE A 150 3.68 -10.51 14.55
N ASP A 151 4.62 -11.45 14.46
CA ASP A 151 5.97 -11.19 13.95
C ASP A 151 6.02 -11.56 12.46
N PRO A 152 6.24 -10.57 11.57
CA PRO A 152 6.24 -10.83 10.13
C PRO A 152 7.31 -11.81 9.65
N LEU A 153 8.42 -11.98 10.38
CA LEU A 153 9.50 -12.90 10.02
C LEU A 153 9.58 -14.11 10.98
N GLY A 154 8.72 -14.17 11.97
CA GLY A 154 8.63 -15.27 12.92
C GLY A 154 7.82 -16.47 12.38
N PRO A 155 7.61 -17.49 13.23
CA PRO A 155 6.87 -18.71 12.85
C PRO A 155 5.46 -18.44 12.32
N GLU A 156 4.75 -17.45 12.89
CA GLU A 156 3.41 -17.06 12.43
C GLU A 156 3.46 -16.40 11.05
N GLY A 157 4.50 -15.58 10.78
CA GLY A 157 4.72 -15.00 9.45
C GLY A 157 5.00 -16.06 8.40
N GLN A 158 5.79 -17.08 8.73
CA GLN A 158 6.04 -18.24 7.86
C GLN A 158 4.75 -19.05 7.63
N ALA A 159 3.98 -19.35 8.67
CA ALA A 159 2.71 -20.07 8.55
C ALA A 159 1.70 -19.30 7.67
N ALA A 160 1.63 -17.99 7.80
CA ALA A 160 0.82 -17.14 6.92
C ALA A 160 1.27 -17.25 5.45
N ALA A 161 2.58 -17.30 5.18
CA ALA A 161 3.10 -17.47 3.83
C ALA A 161 2.79 -18.85 3.24
N ASP A 162 2.88 -19.91 4.05
CA ASP A 162 2.54 -21.27 3.65
C ASP A 162 1.05 -21.41 3.32
N LEU A 163 0.19 -20.77 4.11
CA LEU A 163 -1.25 -20.69 3.84
C LEU A 163 -1.52 -20.01 2.49
N GLN A 164 -0.87 -18.88 2.22
CA GLN A 164 -1.04 -18.18 0.93
C GLN A 164 -0.45 -18.97 -0.25
N ARG A 165 0.64 -19.69 -0.04
CA ARG A 165 1.22 -20.57 -1.07
C ARG A 165 0.29 -21.71 -1.43
N ALA A 166 -0.39 -22.31 -0.45
CA ALA A 166 -1.40 -23.35 -0.69
C ALA A 166 -2.65 -22.81 -1.37
N ARG A 167 -3.10 -21.60 -0.99
CA ARG A 167 -4.26 -20.93 -1.59
C ARG A 167 -3.98 -20.44 -3.01
N ALA A 168 -2.74 -20.04 -3.31
CA ALA A 168 -2.32 -19.43 -4.57
C ALA A 168 -3.26 -18.29 -5.04
N PRO A 169 -3.43 -17.22 -4.24
CA PRO A 169 -4.31 -16.13 -4.59
C PRO A 169 -3.76 -15.36 -5.79
N HIS A 170 -4.64 -14.85 -6.65
CA HIS A 170 -4.27 -13.88 -7.67
C HIS A 170 -4.00 -12.51 -7.05
N LEU A 171 -4.78 -12.16 -6.00
CA LEU A 171 -4.72 -10.89 -5.30
C LEU A 171 -4.66 -11.11 -3.81
N LEU A 172 -3.62 -10.58 -3.16
CA LEU A 172 -3.41 -10.68 -1.72
C LEU A 172 -3.32 -9.28 -1.11
N PHE A 173 -4.26 -8.93 -0.26
CA PHE A 173 -4.19 -7.69 0.53
C PHE A 173 -3.56 -7.95 1.88
N VAL A 174 -2.54 -7.17 2.25
CA VAL A 174 -1.91 -7.23 3.56
C VAL A 174 -2.28 -5.97 4.34
N CYS A 175 -3.06 -6.15 5.41
CA CYS A 175 -3.75 -5.13 6.20
C CYS A 175 -3.22 -5.07 7.63
N LEU A 176 -1.89 -5.12 7.82
CA LEU A 176 -1.23 -5.16 9.14
C LEU A 176 -0.66 -3.82 9.59
N GLY A 177 -0.64 -2.83 8.71
CA GLY A 177 0.02 -1.55 8.92
C GLY A 177 1.55 -1.60 8.83
N MET A 178 2.15 -0.43 8.56
CA MET A 178 3.61 -0.28 8.44
C MET A 178 4.29 -0.39 9.82
N PRO A 179 5.43 -1.09 9.93
CA PRO A 179 6.20 -1.75 8.86
C PRO A 179 5.85 -3.23 8.66
N LYS A 180 4.98 -3.84 9.48
CA LYS A 180 4.76 -5.29 9.48
C LYS A 180 4.31 -5.81 8.11
N GLN A 181 3.40 -5.13 7.44
CA GLN A 181 2.88 -5.53 6.14
C GLN A 181 3.96 -5.49 5.05
N GLU A 182 4.80 -4.46 5.02
CA GLU A 182 5.87 -4.34 4.02
C GLU A 182 6.99 -5.36 4.30
N VAL A 183 7.39 -5.54 5.56
CA VAL A 183 8.40 -6.53 5.94
C VAL A 183 7.96 -7.93 5.51
N TRP A 184 6.72 -8.32 5.82
CA TRP A 184 6.19 -9.62 5.42
C TRP A 184 6.09 -9.77 3.90
N SER A 185 5.50 -8.79 3.23
CA SER A 185 5.25 -8.86 1.79
C SER A 185 6.53 -8.85 0.97
N LEU A 186 7.52 -8.05 1.33
CA LEU A 186 8.79 -7.99 0.62
C LEU A 186 9.66 -9.22 0.85
N HIS A 187 9.54 -9.85 2.02
CA HIS A 187 10.26 -11.09 2.32
C HIS A 187 9.63 -12.32 1.64
N TYR A 188 8.33 -12.53 1.81
CA TYR A 188 7.65 -13.72 1.31
C TYR A 188 7.07 -13.56 -0.09
N GLY A 189 6.80 -12.33 -0.55
CA GLY A 189 6.21 -12.06 -1.86
C GLY A 189 6.92 -12.79 -3.01
N PRO A 190 8.26 -12.74 -3.12
CA PRO A 190 8.97 -13.47 -4.17
C PRO A 190 8.70 -14.98 -4.20
N THR A 191 8.27 -15.58 -3.09
CA THR A 191 7.96 -17.01 -2.96
C THR A 191 6.48 -17.36 -3.23
N LEU A 192 5.66 -16.39 -3.63
CA LEU A 192 4.23 -16.53 -3.92
C LEU A 192 3.96 -16.31 -5.41
N PRO A 193 4.28 -17.27 -6.29
CA PRO A 193 4.22 -17.06 -7.74
C PRO A 193 2.82 -16.69 -8.22
N GLY A 194 2.76 -15.72 -9.13
CA GLY A 194 1.51 -15.23 -9.72
C GLY A 194 0.59 -14.44 -8.78
N SER A 195 1.01 -14.19 -7.53
CA SER A 195 0.23 -13.40 -6.57
C SER A 195 0.65 -11.93 -6.61
N LEU A 196 -0.30 -11.03 -6.81
CA LEU A 196 -0.10 -9.59 -6.62
C LEU A 196 -0.45 -9.22 -5.16
N ILE A 197 0.52 -8.67 -4.44
CA ILE A 197 0.46 -8.43 -3.00
C ILE A 197 0.42 -6.94 -2.74
N LEU A 198 -0.67 -6.42 -2.14
CA LEU A 198 -0.84 -5.01 -1.84
C LEU A 198 -0.74 -4.73 -0.34
N CYS A 199 0.20 -3.87 0.03
CA CYS A 199 0.34 -3.33 1.39
C CYS A 199 -0.60 -2.13 1.57
N VAL A 200 -1.79 -2.35 2.14
CA VAL A 200 -2.87 -1.36 2.11
C VAL A 200 -3.38 -0.92 3.49
N GLY A 201 -2.84 -1.47 4.57
CA GLY A 201 -3.19 -1.09 5.94
C GLY A 201 -4.69 -1.18 6.24
N ALA A 202 -5.29 -0.08 6.69
CA ALA A 202 -6.70 -0.01 7.06
C ALA A 202 -7.68 0.00 5.87
N ALA A 203 -7.24 -0.30 4.65
CA ALA A 203 -8.10 -0.25 3.46
C ALA A 203 -9.27 -1.24 3.52
N MET A 204 -9.07 -2.42 4.11
CA MET A 204 -10.12 -3.41 4.33
C MET A 204 -11.29 -2.82 5.12
N GLU A 205 -10.99 -2.15 6.24
CA GLU A 205 -12.01 -1.58 7.11
C GLU A 205 -12.91 -0.57 6.38
N PHE A 206 -12.34 0.20 5.45
CA PHE A 206 -13.09 1.12 4.59
C PHE A 206 -13.83 0.38 3.47
N GLY A 207 -13.18 -0.60 2.85
CA GLY A 207 -13.70 -1.31 1.68
C GLY A 207 -14.93 -2.16 1.97
N ILE A 208 -15.05 -2.70 3.18
CA ILE A 208 -16.21 -3.50 3.62
C ILE A 208 -17.08 -2.76 4.66
N GLY A 209 -16.94 -1.44 4.74
CA GLY A 209 -17.82 -0.58 5.54
C GLY A 209 -17.74 -0.73 7.06
N LEU A 210 -16.64 -1.29 7.59
CA LEU A 210 -16.41 -1.35 9.05
C LEU A 210 -16.05 0.03 9.61
N GLN A 211 -15.41 0.86 8.80
CA GLN A 211 -15.05 2.23 9.17
C GLN A 211 -15.52 3.22 8.09
N ARG A 212 -16.05 4.36 8.53
CA ARG A 212 -16.43 5.44 7.61
C ARG A 212 -15.20 6.21 7.16
N ARG A 213 -15.05 6.37 5.86
CA ARG A 213 -14.02 7.22 5.27
C ARG A 213 -14.47 8.70 5.29
N ALA A 214 -13.54 9.62 5.19
CA ALA A 214 -13.84 11.05 5.03
C ALA A 214 -14.83 11.29 3.87
N PRO A 215 -15.74 12.27 3.96
CA PRO A 215 -16.61 12.64 2.85
C PRO A 215 -15.81 12.96 1.58
N ARG A 216 -16.38 12.67 0.40
CA ARG A 216 -15.70 12.82 -0.89
C ARG A 216 -15.13 14.22 -1.13
N PHE A 217 -15.82 15.26 -0.67
CA PHE A 217 -15.31 16.65 -0.82
C PHE A 217 -14.06 16.89 0.03
N VAL A 218 -13.99 16.32 1.25
CA VAL A 218 -12.80 16.38 2.13
C VAL A 218 -11.62 15.62 1.48
N GLN A 219 -11.91 14.47 0.89
CA GLN A 219 -10.90 13.69 0.18
C GLN A 219 -10.35 14.46 -1.04
N LYS A 220 -11.22 15.07 -1.86
CA LYS A 220 -10.85 15.87 -3.04
C LYS A 220 -10.05 17.13 -2.65
N ALA A 221 -10.38 17.75 -1.51
CA ALA A 221 -9.64 18.88 -0.97
C ALA A 221 -8.26 18.50 -0.39
N GLY A 222 -7.91 17.20 -0.33
CA GLY A 222 -6.66 16.74 0.28
C GLY A 222 -6.62 16.82 1.80
N MET A 223 -7.79 17.01 2.45
CA MET A 223 -7.95 17.22 3.89
C MET A 223 -8.29 15.93 4.65
N GLU A 224 -8.10 14.75 4.05
CA GLU A 224 -8.38 13.46 4.70
C GLU A 224 -7.57 13.27 5.99
N TRP A 225 -6.35 13.80 6.05
CA TRP A 225 -5.52 13.80 7.25
C TRP A 225 -6.14 14.60 8.41
N ALA A 226 -6.72 15.77 8.12
CA ALA A 226 -7.40 16.61 9.11
C ALA A 226 -8.66 15.91 9.63
N TRP A 227 -9.44 15.29 8.74
CA TRP A 227 -10.58 14.47 9.13
C TRP A 227 -10.19 13.35 10.09
N ARG A 228 -9.12 12.61 9.79
CA ARG A 228 -8.61 11.53 10.68
C ARG A 228 -8.13 12.08 12.02
N LEU A 229 -7.44 13.23 12.01
CA LEU A 229 -6.99 13.88 13.24
C LEU A 229 -8.19 14.29 14.11
N LEU A 230 -9.21 14.90 13.55
CA LEU A 230 -10.43 15.30 14.28
C LEU A 230 -11.25 14.10 14.75
N SER A 231 -11.32 13.04 13.96
CA SER A 231 -12.06 11.82 14.32
C SER A 231 -11.38 11.00 15.43
N ASN A 232 -10.06 11.03 15.52
CA ASN A 232 -9.31 10.31 16.56
C ASN A 232 -8.01 11.04 16.92
N PRO A 233 -8.11 12.18 17.65
CA PRO A 233 -6.95 13.04 17.95
C PRO A 233 -5.88 12.32 18.78
N LYS A 234 -6.26 11.50 19.77
CA LYS A 234 -5.31 10.75 20.61
C LYS A 234 -4.39 9.84 19.81
N ARG A 235 -4.88 9.24 18.72
CA ARG A 235 -4.13 8.34 17.84
C ARG A 235 -3.25 9.09 16.86
N PHE A 236 -3.71 10.23 16.32
CA PHE A 236 -3.12 10.85 15.14
C PHE A 236 -2.38 12.17 15.37
N TRP A 237 -2.53 12.85 16.52
CA TRP A 237 -1.90 14.15 16.77
C TRP A 237 -0.38 14.13 16.61
N ARG A 238 0.30 13.12 17.20
CA ARG A 238 1.76 13.00 17.13
C ARG A 238 2.23 12.82 15.67
N ARG A 239 1.55 11.95 14.93
CA ARG A 239 1.84 11.72 13.52
C ARG A 239 1.76 13.01 12.73
N TYR A 240 0.61 13.69 12.75
CA TYR A 240 0.35 14.84 11.88
C TYR A 240 0.99 16.15 12.34
N LEU A 241 1.20 16.36 13.64
CA LEU A 241 1.72 17.62 14.20
C LEU A 241 3.21 17.55 14.57
N VAL A 242 3.79 16.36 14.74
CA VAL A 242 5.19 16.21 15.17
C VAL A 242 6.04 15.51 14.10
N ASP A 243 5.54 14.41 13.53
CA ASP A 243 6.34 13.60 12.63
C ASP A 243 6.21 14.08 11.17
N ASP A 244 4.99 14.27 10.67
CA ASP A 244 4.73 14.68 9.28
C ASP A 244 5.31 16.06 8.89
N PRO A 245 5.47 17.08 9.78
CA PRO A 245 6.14 18.33 9.44
C PRO A 245 7.59 18.17 8.95
N ARG A 246 8.25 17.06 9.30
CA ARG A 246 9.58 16.71 8.75
C ARG A 246 9.55 16.53 7.24
N PHE A 247 8.42 16.13 6.70
CA PHE A 247 8.23 15.99 5.26
C PHE A 247 8.50 17.29 4.50
N ALA A 248 8.12 18.45 5.04
CA ALA A 248 8.43 19.76 4.44
C ALA A 248 9.95 19.98 4.30
N ARG A 249 10.73 19.56 5.33
CA ARG A 249 12.21 19.62 5.28
C ARG A 249 12.77 18.67 4.22
N MET A 250 12.19 17.49 4.08
CA MET A 250 12.59 16.52 3.04
C MET A 250 12.33 17.07 1.65
N CYS A 251 11.16 17.67 1.42
CA CYS A 251 10.82 18.34 0.16
C CYS A 251 11.83 19.46 -0.17
N TRP A 252 12.15 20.31 0.81
CA TRP A 252 13.11 21.39 0.61
C TRP A 252 14.53 20.86 0.30
N ARG A 253 14.97 19.79 0.97
CA ARG A 253 16.27 19.15 0.71
C ARG A 253 16.33 18.59 -0.71
N GLU A 254 15.31 17.86 -1.13
CA GLU A 254 15.22 17.26 -2.47
C GLU A 254 15.13 18.35 -3.55
N TRP A 255 14.36 19.41 -3.31
CA TRP A 255 14.30 20.57 -4.20
C TRP A 255 15.66 21.23 -4.40
N ARG A 256 16.42 21.45 -3.32
CA ARG A 256 17.77 21.99 -3.40
C ARG A 256 18.77 21.10 -4.14
N GLN A 257 18.62 19.80 -4.04
CA GLN A 257 19.46 18.83 -4.76
C GLN A 257 19.15 18.85 -6.26
N ASN A 258 17.89 18.99 -6.64
CA ASN A 258 17.46 19.07 -8.05
C ASN A 258 17.78 20.45 -8.69
N ALA A 259 17.89 21.50 -7.89
CA ALA A 259 18.21 22.86 -8.38
C ALA A 259 19.72 23.11 -8.54
N ARG A 260 20.58 22.14 -8.20
CA ARG A 260 22.02 22.23 -8.47
C ARG A 260 22.27 21.62 -9.84
N PRO A 261 22.88 22.41 -10.78
CA PRO A 261 23.22 21.93 -12.12
C PRO A 261 24.26 20.80 -12.09
#